data_8fab8bca53dd639ac7276d40989c1c85
#
_entry.id   8fab8bca53dd639ac7276d40989c1c85
#
_cell.length_a   1.000
_cell.length_b   1.000
_cell.length_c   1.000
_cell.angle_alpha   90.00
_cell.angle_beta   90.00
_cell.angle_gamma   90.00
#
_symmetry.space_group_name_H-M   'P 1'
#
loop_
_entity.id
_entity.type
_entity.pdbx_description
1 polymer ?
#
loop_
_entity_poly.entity_id
_entity_poly.type
_entity_poly.pdbx_seq_one_letter_code
_entity_poly.pdbx_strand_id
1 'polypeptide(L)'
;MKPASLVPMAHVRSVERSVAFYRLLGFEEGNRHTPEGQAEPVWAWLRSGRAQLMLAAATEPVERGQRSVLFYVYCDDVAGFRDQLIRAGVEAGPIRSPFYAPRGEFRVEDPDGYVLMITHT
;
A
#
# COMPACT_ATOMS: atom_id res chain seq x y z
N MET A 1 -25.27 -15.86 -7.06
CA MET A 1 -24.28 -15.63 -5.96
C MET A 1 -23.14 -14.76 -6.51
N LYS A 2 -22.61 -13.87 -5.70
CA LYS A 2 -21.51 -12.97 -6.08
C LYS A 2 -20.54 -12.83 -4.93
N PRO A 3 -19.26 -12.50 -5.19
CA PRO A 3 -18.29 -12.25 -4.12
C PRO A 3 -18.74 -11.07 -3.25
N ALA A 4 -18.48 -11.15 -1.96
CA ALA A 4 -18.73 -10.06 -1.03
C ALA A 4 -17.62 -9.02 -1.04
N SER A 5 -16.37 -9.45 -1.21
CA SER A 5 -15.22 -8.57 -1.27
C SER A 5 -14.04 -9.28 -1.92
N LEU A 6 -13.01 -8.52 -2.20
CA LEU A 6 -11.73 -9.05 -2.66
C LEU A 6 -10.64 -8.30 -1.91
N VAL A 7 -9.71 -9.04 -1.31
CA VAL A 7 -8.63 -8.44 -0.53
C VAL A 7 -7.30 -8.95 -1.09
N PRO A 8 -6.47 -8.08 -1.68
CA PRO A 8 -5.14 -8.50 -2.12
C PRO A 8 -4.24 -8.79 -0.93
N MET A 9 -3.31 -9.72 -1.12
CA MET A 9 -2.27 -10.02 -0.13
C MET A 9 -0.91 -9.89 -0.80
N ALA A 10 -0.08 -9.00 -0.29
CA ALA A 10 1.26 -8.78 -0.78
C ALA A 10 2.28 -9.52 0.10
N HIS A 11 3.20 -10.25 -0.54
CA HIS A 11 4.32 -10.87 0.15
C HIS A 11 5.45 -9.85 0.28
N VAL A 12 5.91 -9.64 1.50
CA VAL A 12 6.86 -8.58 1.85
C VAL A 12 8.03 -9.14 2.67
N ARG A 13 9.16 -8.43 2.64
CA ARG A 13 10.34 -8.84 3.41
C ARG A 13 10.13 -8.68 4.91
N SER A 14 9.47 -7.61 5.31
CA SER A 14 9.17 -7.33 6.73
C SER A 14 7.75 -6.79 6.83
N VAL A 15 6.89 -7.57 7.48
CA VAL A 15 5.50 -7.15 7.72
C VAL A 15 5.48 -5.88 8.58
N GLU A 16 6.31 -5.80 9.62
CA GLU A 16 6.37 -4.63 10.50
C GLU A 16 6.74 -3.36 9.74
N ARG A 17 7.75 -3.44 8.89
CA ARG A 17 8.19 -2.30 8.09
C ARG A 17 7.11 -1.86 7.10
N SER A 18 6.45 -2.82 6.47
CA SER A 18 5.38 -2.50 5.53
C SER A 18 4.17 -1.91 6.23
N VAL A 19 3.80 -2.41 7.41
CA VAL A 19 2.73 -1.82 8.21
C VAL A 19 3.04 -0.33 8.50
N ALA A 20 4.28 -0.05 8.91
CA ALA A 20 4.68 1.34 9.20
C ALA A 20 4.54 2.24 7.97
N PHE A 21 4.92 1.73 6.79
CA PHE A 21 4.76 2.47 5.53
C PHE A 21 3.28 2.75 5.23
N TYR A 22 2.44 1.72 5.28
CA TYR A 22 1.03 1.89 4.93
C TYR A 22 0.27 2.74 5.94
N ARG A 23 0.73 2.81 7.19
CA ARG A 23 0.18 3.78 8.16
C ARG A 23 0.39 5.22 7.69
N LEU A 24 1.48 5.52 7.02
CA LEU A 24 1.71 6.86 6.46
C LEU A 24 0.69 7.22 5.38
N LEU A 25 0.11 6.22 4.73
CA LEU A 25 -0.94 6.39 3.74
C LEU A 25 -2.34 6.44 4.37
N GLY A 26 -2.45 6.29 5.68
CA GLY A 26 -3.73 6.34 6.38
C GLY A 26 -4.35 4.99 6.67
N PHE A 27 -3.65 3.89 6.40
CA PHE A 27 -4.14 2.56 6.75
C PHE A 27 -3.99 2.32 8.25
N GLU A 28 -4.95 1.61 8.81
CA GLU A 28 -4.90 1.13 10.19
C GLU A 28 -4.70 -0.38 10.19
N GLU A 29 -3.93 -0.87 11.15
CA GLU A 29 -3.75 -2.30 11.33
C GLU A 29 -4.96 -2.87 12.07
N GLY A 30 -5.63 -3.84 11.45
CA GLY A 30 -6.75 -4.53 12.06
C GLY A 30 -6.30 -5.71 12.90
N ASN A 31 -5.76 -6.72 12.25
CA ASN A 31 -5.27 -7.92 12.89
C ASN A 31 -3.83 -8.19 12.48
N ARG A 32 -3.10 -8.90 13.34
CA ARG A 32 -1.78 -9.42 13.01
C ARG A 32 -1.59 -10.80 13.62
N HIS A 33 -0.66 -11.54 13.08
CA HIS A 33 -0.24 -12.81 13.65
C HIS A 33 1.27 -12.83 13.82
N THR A 34 1.71 -12.99 15.07
CA THR A 34 3.11 -13.19 15.42
C THR A 34 3.23 -14.58 16.00
N PRO A 35 3.94 -15.51 15.33
CA PRO A 35 4.11 -16.86 15.85
C PRO A 35 4.83 -16.85 17.19
N GLU A 36 4.53 -17.84 18.02
CA GLU A 36 5.20 -18.00 19.31
C GLU A 36 6.71 -18.13 19.10
N GLY A 37 7.47 -17.38 19.91
CA GLY A 37 8.92 -17.38 19.84
C GLY A 37 9.50 -16.45 18.78
N GLN A 38 8.69 -15.79 17.97
CA GLN A 38 9.15 -14.81 16.99
C GLN A 38 8.90 -13.39 17.45
N ALA A 39 9.78 -12.49 17.06
CA ALA A 39 9.68 -11.07 17.43
C ALA A 39 8.79 -10.29 16.47
N GLU A 40 8.71 -10.70 15.21
CA GLU A 40 7.99 -9.97 14.19
C GLU A 40 6.76 -10.73 13.70
N PRO A 41 5.71 -10.02 13.28
CA PRO A 41 4.54 -10.66 12.69
C PRO A 41 4.87 -11.27 11.33
N VAL A 42 4.15 -12.33 10.97
CA VAL A 42 4.24 -12.95 9.65
C VAL A 42 3.04 -12.61 8.78
N TRP A 43 2.06 -11.94 9.35
CA TRP A 43 0.85 -11.55 8.63
C TRP A 43 0.20 -10.35 9.33
N ALA A 44 -0.39 -9.47 8.54
CA ALA A 44 -1.18 -8.35 9.05
C ALA A 44 -2.31 -8.02 8.07
N TRP A 45 -3.41 -7.52 8.61
CA TRP A 45 -4.54 -7.02 7.83
C TRP A 45 -4.66 -5.53 8.07
N LEU A 46 -4.63 -4.78 6.98
CA LEU A 46 -4.72 -3.31 6.99
C LEU A 46 -6.02 -2.87 6.36
N ARG A 47 -6.54 -1.75 6.83
CA ARG A 47 -7.76 -1.16 6.27
C ARG A 47 -7.74 0.36 6.36
N SER A 48 -8.43 1.00 5.42
CA SER A 48 -8.71 2.43 5.43
C SER A 48 -10.04 2.64 4.71
N GLY A 49 -11.08 3.00 5.47
CA GLY A 49 -12.42 3.03 4.91
C GLY A 49 -12.79 1.65 4.35
N ARG A 50 -13.10 1.58 3.06
CA ARG A 50 -13.41 0.31 2.38
C ARG A 50 -12.19 -0.37 1.79
N ALA A 51 -11.05 0.30 1.79
CA ALA A 51 -9.81 -0.28 1.28
C ALA A 51 -9.26 -1.31 2.26
N GLN A 52 -8.81 -2.43 1.73
CA GLN A 52 -8.23 -3.51 2.52
C GLN A 52 -7.02 -4.08 1.82
N LEU A 53 -6.02 -4.46 2.60
CA LEU A 53 -4.78 -5.04 2.12
C LEU A 53 -4.24 -5.98 3.19
N MET A 54 -3.85 -7.19 2.79
CA MET A 54 -3.12 -8.09 3.68
C MET A 54 -1.64 -8.08 3.32
N LEU A 55 -0.81 -8.24 4.34
CA LEU A 55 0.64 -8.38 4.20
C LEU A 55 1.04 -9.72 4.79
N ALA A 56 1.90 -10.45 4.11
CA ALA A 56 2.44 -11.71 4.60
C ALA A 56 3.94 -11.73 4.41
N ALA A 57 4.66 -12.27 5.40
CA ALA A 57 6.10 -12.44 5.29
C ALA A 57 6.43 -13.39 4.14
N ALA A 58 7.30 -12.96 3.24
CA ALA A 58 7.71 -13.77 2.12
C ALA A 58 8.57 -14.94 2.59
N THR A 59 8.34 -16.11 2.00
CA THR A 59 9.16 -17.31 2.23
C THR A 59 10.23 -17.47 1.17
N GLU A 60 10.16 -16.65 0.11
CA GLU A 60 11.11 -16.61 -0.98
C GLU A 60 11.57 -15.16 -1.20
N PRO A 61 12.70 -14.92 -1.88
CA PRO A 61 13.17 -13.57 -2.14
C PRO A 61 12.09 -12.71 -2.82
N VAL A 62 11.93 -11.48 -2.31
CA VAL A 62 11.05 -10.48 -2.91
C VAL A 62 11.90 -9.58 -3.79
N GLU A 63 11.64 -9.58 -5.08
CA GLU A 63 12.38 -8.77 -6.04
C GLU A 63 11.68 -7.45 -6.30
N ARG A 64 12.45 -6.36 -6.30
CA ARG A 64 11.98 -5.08 -6.78
C ARG A 64 11.94 -5.11 -8.31
N GLY A 65 11.14 -4.27 -8.89
CA GLY A 65 11.08 -4.12 -10.33
C GLY A 65 9.67 -4.25 -10.84
N GLN A 66 9.56 -4.56 -12.13
CA GLN A 66 8.25 -4.64 -12.76
C GLN A 66 7.42 -5.76 -12.16
N ARG A 67 6.19 -5.41 -11.84
CA ARG A 67 5.18 -6.35 -11.37
C ARG A 67 3.94 -6.21 -12.24
N SER A 68 3.21 -7.30 -12.36
CA SER A 68 2.00 -7.33 -13.18
C SER A 68 0.79 -6.72 -12.49
N VAL A 69 0.92 -6.35 -11.23
CA VAL A 69 -0.19 -5.82 -10.43
C VAL A 69 0.18 -4.44 -9.89
N LEU A 70 -0.73 -3.48 -10.07
CA LEU A 70 -0.65 -2.16 -9.46
C LEU A 70 -1.74 -2.04 -8.43
N PHE A 71 -1.47 -1.28 -7.36
CA PHE A 71 -2.49 -0.94 -6.38
C PHE A 71 -2.95 0.49 -6.64
N TYR A 72 -4.21 0.65 -6.98
CA TYR A 72 -4.80 1.98 -7.12
C TYR A 72 -5.39 2.42 -5.81
N VAL A 73 -4.94 3.59 -5.34
CA VAL A 73 -5.42 4.19 -4.10
C VAL A 73 -6.17 5.47 -4.45
N TYR A 74 -7.42 5.55 -4.04
CA TYR A 74 -8.29 6.68 -4.36
C TYR A 74 -8.40 7.62 -3.17
N CYS A 75 -8.25 8.90 -3.40
CA CYS A 75 -8.37 9.92 -2.37
C CYS A 75 -9.08 11.15 -2.94
N ASP A 76 -9.52 12.05 -2.06
CA ASP A 76 -10.26 13.23 -2.49
C ASP A 76 -9.35 14.37 -2.93
N ASP A 77 -8.14 14.47 -2.35
CA ASP A 77 -7.20 15.56 -2.58
C ASP A 77 -5.82 14.99 -2.92
N VAL A 78 -5.57 14.78 -4.20
CA VAL A 78 -4.31 14.19 -4.69
C VAL A 78 -3.10 15.03 -4.30
N ALA A 79 -3.16 16.35 -4.51
CA ALA A 79 -2.05 17.24 -4.20
C ALA A 79 -1.76 17.29 -2.69
N GLY A 80 -2.79 17.38 -1.88
CA GLY A 80 -2.66 17.39 -0.43
C GLY A 80 -2.12 16.08 0.10
N PHE A 81 -2.57 14.96 -0.45
CA PHE A 81 -2.06 13.64 -0.05
C PHE A 81 -0.58 13.51 -0.41
N ARG A 82 -0.20 13.94 -1.61
CA ARG A 82 1.21 13.93 -2.01
C ARG A 82 2.08 14.74 -1.06
N ASP A 83 1.64 15.94 -0.72
CA ASP A 83 2.38 16.79 0.23
C ASP A 83 2.52 16.14 1.60
N GLN A 84 1.48 15.49 2.08
CA GLN A 84 1.50 14.75 3.33
C GLN A 84 2.55 13.63 3.30
N LEU A 85 2.59 12.86 2.23
CA LEU A 85 3.54 11.76 2.09
C LEU A 85 4.98 12.27 2.00
N ILE A 86 5.23 13.33 1.24
CA ILE A 86 6.56 13.93 1.15
C ILE A 86 7.03 14.41 2.52
N ARG A 87 6.16 15.08 3.28
CA ARG A 87 6.50 15.52 4.64
C ARG A 87 6.79 14.36 5.58
N ALA A 88 6.20 13.21 5.32
CA ALA A 88 6.46 11.99 6.09
C ALA A 88 7.70 11.23 5.63
N GLY A 89 8.44 11.74 4.63
CA GLY A 89 9.65 11.13 4.12
C GLY A 89 9.45 10.12 3.00
N VAL A 90 8.26 10.05 2.43
CA VAL A 90 7.97 9.15 1.32
C VAL A 90 8.37 9.81 0.01
N GLU A 91 9.10 9.07 -0.84
CA GLU A 91 9.37 9.53 -2.20
C GLU A 91 8.11 9.38 -3.04
N ALA A 92 7.66 10.48 -3.63
CA ALA A 92 6.48 10.49 -4.49
C ALA A 92 6.83 11.05 -5.85
N GLY A 93 6.38 10.39 -6.90
CA GLY A 93 6.54 10.85 -8.27
C GLY A 93 5.77 12.15 -8.52
N PRO A 94 5.98 12.78 -9.68
CA PRO A 94 5.24 14.00 -10.01
C PRO A 94 3.78 13.70 -10.29
N ILE A 95 2.91 14.67 -10.03
CA ILE A 95 1.51 14.57 -10.40
C ILE A 95 1.41 14.72 -11.93
N ARG A 96 0.72 13.79 -12.56
CA ARG A 96 0.40 13.83 -13.98
C ARG A 96 -1.11 13.76 -14.14
N SER A 97 -1.62 14.25 -15.26
CA SER A 97 -3.07 14.29 -15.51
C SER A 97 -3.40 13.58 -16.83
N PRO A 98 -3.31 12.25 -16.87
CA PRO A 98 -3.73 11.51 -18.05
C PRO A 98 -5.24 11.63 -18.26
N PHE A 99 -5.72 11.26 -19.45
CA PHE A 99 -7.14 11.44 -19.77
C PHE A 99 -8.07 10.74 -18.78
N TYR A 100 -7.64 9.61 -18.21
CA TYR A 100 -8.46 8.84 -17.26
C TYR A 100 -8.35 9.34 -15.82
N ALA A 101 -7.44 10.27 -15.53
CA ALA A 101 -7.28 10.88 -14.22
C ALA A 101 -7.04 12.38 -14.36
N PRO A 102 -8.06 13.15 -14.84
CA PRO A 102 -7.88 14.56 -15.17
C PRO A 102 -7.51 15.46 -13.99
N ARG A 103 -7.86 15.07 -12.77
CA ARG A 103 -7.47 15.80 -11.56
C ARG A 103 -6.17 15.31 -10.95
N GLY A 104 -5.45 14.45 -11.66
CA GLY A 104 -4.10 14.06 -11.31
C GLY A 104 -3.96 12.69 -10.70
N GLU A 105 -2.78 12.11 -10.89
CA GLU A 105 -2.33 10.91 -10.20
C GLU A 105 -0.83 10.98 -10.00
N PHE A 106 -0.32 10.23 -9.04
CA PHE A 106 1.12 10.11 -8.83
C PHE A 106 1.47 8.72 -8.34
N ARG A 107 2.74 8.37 -8.52
CA ARG A 107 3.25 7.04 -8.21
C ARG A 107 4.05 7.04 -6.92
N VAL A 108 3.86 6.00 -6.12
CA VAL A 108 4.65 5.72 -4.92
C VAL A 108 5.03 4.23 -4.94
N GLU A 109 6.22 3.91 -4.47
CA GLU A 109 6.60 2.52 -4.25
C GLU A 109 6.64 2.23 -2.75
N ASP A 110 6.14 1.05 -2.39
CA ASP A 110 6.26 0.59 -1.01
C ASP A 110 7.67 0.05 -0.73
N PRO A 111 8.00 -0.34 0.52
CA PRO A 111 9.35 -0.81 0.85
C PRO A 111 9.84 -1.99 0.01
N ASP A 112 8.94 -2.80 -0.54
CA ASP A 112 9.27 -3.96 -1.35
C ASP A 112 9.17 -3.71 -2.85
N GLY A 113 8.84 -2.48 -3.26
CA GLY A 113 8.72 -2.11 -4.65
C GLY A 113 7.36 -2.36 -5.27
N TYR A 114 6.34 -2.66 -4.46
CA TYR A 114 4.96 -2.66 -4.97
C TYR A 114 4.56 -1.23 -5.33
N VAL A 115 3.98 -1.08 -6.50
CA VAL A 115 3.64 0.24 -7.03
C VAL A 115 2.21 0.61 -6.66
N LEU A 116 2.08 1.78 -6.05
CA LEU A 116 0.79 2.38 -5.74
C LEU A 116 0.59 3.59 -6.66
N MET A 117 -0.54 3.60 -7.36
CA MET A 117 -0.97 4.76 -8.12
C MET A 117 -2.02 5.48 -7.30
N ILE A 118 -1.73 6.70 -6.90
CA ILE A 118 -2.61 7.48 -6.04
C ILE A 118 -3.34 8.49 -6.91
N THR A 119 -4.65 8.40 -6.92
CA THR A 119 -5.50 9.16 -7.81
C THR A 119 -6.78 9.64 -7.10
N HIS A 120 -7.63 10.34 -7.82
CA HIS A 120 -8.85 10.90 -7.25
C HIS A 120 -10.06 9.99 -7.48
N THR A 121 -11.03 10.14 -6.60
CA THR A 121 -12.34 9.50 -6.73
C THR A 121 -13.21 10.17 -7.78
#